data_c1a0240974c67e43479946e8d460fc63
#
_entry.id   c1a0240974c67e43479946e8d460fc63
#
_cell.length_a   1.000
_cell.length_b   1.000
_cell.length_c   1.000
_cell.angle_alpha   90.00
_cell.angle_beta   90.00
_cell.angle_gamma   90.00
#
_symmetry.space_group_name_H-M   'P 1'
#
loop_
_entity.id
_entity.type
_entity.pdbx_description
1 polymer ?
#
loop_
_entity_poly.entity_id
_entity_poly.type
_entity_poly.pdbx_seq_one_letter_code
_entity_poly.pdbx_strand_id
1 'polypeptide(L)'
;MDNLAMATTARPHSKTRSPASSDGFRALCERVQACFDCSSMNHVHILGDVNGSLDADVLFVAEAPGRLGAARTGIPMTSDITGRRFHAFLAEAGLDRSRVFITNAILCNPLTAQGSNRRPTSREVAACGDFLAAQVGLVRAPIVVAMGGVALEALRRVEQHEAVLARDVGCALPWAAGERERTLVPLYHPSIQSTLTRPHETQRDDWRRLGELVRRRLTEARTNVL
;
A
#
# COMPACT_ATOMS: atom_id res chain seq x y z
N MET A 1 18.12 -46.29 -16.59
CA MET A 1 17.25 -45.24 -17.19
C MET A 1 17.08 -44.15 -16.14
N ASP A 2 18.03 -43.21 -16.17
CA ASP A 2 18.20 -42.20 -15.11
C ASP A 2 17.27 -41.01 -15.36
N ASN A 3 16.42 -40.76 -14.38
CA ASN A 3 15.50 -39.60 -14.39
C ASN A 3 16.16 -38.45 -13.64
N LEU A 4 16.81 -37.54 -14.38
CA LEU A 4 17.49 -36.37 -13.85
C LEU A 4 16.45 -35.27 -13.56
N ALA A 5 16.05 -35.12 -12.30
CA ALA A 5 15.22 -34.00 -11.84
C ALA A 5 16.10 -32.73 -11.79
N MET A 6 15.81 -31.79 -12.68
CA MET A 6 16.41 -30.46 -12.64
C MET A 6 15.79 -29.64 -11.48
N ALA A 7 16.56 -29.49 -10.42
CA ALA A 7 16.23 -28.55 -9.35
C ALA A 7 16.54 -27.13 -9.79
N THR A 8 15.50 -26.33 -10.00
CA THR A 8 15.63 -24.89 -10.27
C THR A 8 15.95 -24.16 -8.97
N THR A 9 17.21 -23.83 -8.75
CA THR A 9 17.66 -23.03 -7.61
C THR A 9 17.32 -21.56 -7.86
N ALA A 10 16.27 -21.07 -7.21
CA ALA A 10 15.99 -19.64 -7.12
C ALA A 10 17.08 -18.97 -6.27
N ARG A 11 17.91 -18.12 -6.88
CA ARG A 11 18.88 -17.28 -6.16
C ARG A 11 18.15 -16.20 -5.37
N PRO A 12 18.44 -16.01 -4.07
CA PRO A 12 17.90 -14.88 -3.31
C PRO A 12 18.58 -13.60 -3.78
N HIS A 13 17.79 -12.65 -4.35
CA HIS A 13 18.26 -11.30 -4.63
C HIS A 13 18.32 -10.51 -3.31
N SER A 14 19.43 -10.60 -2.61
CA SER A 14 19.77 -9.68 -1.52
C SER A 14 20.20 -8.34 -2.13
N LYS A 15 19.24 -7.42 -2.34
CA LYS A 15 19.59 -5.99 -2.49
C LYS A 15 19.90 -5.47 -1.09
N THR A 16 21.17 -5.23 -0.79
CA THR A 16 21.61 -4.60 0.46
C THR A 16 20.91 -3.25 0.64
N ARG A 17 20.15 -3.12 1.71
CA ARG A 17 19.51 -1.85 2.12
C ARG A 17 20.58 -0.77 2.22
N SER A 18 20.35 0.42 1.63
CA SER A 18 21.18 1.58 1.92
C SER A 18 21.00 1.95 3.40
N PRO A 19 22.09 2.03 4.20
CA PRO A 19 22.01 2.37 5.63
C PRO A 19 21.19 3.65 5.89
N ALA A 20 21.35 4.68 5.08
CA ALA A 20 20.64 5.95 5.23
C ALA A 20 19.11 5.82 5.11
N SER A 21 18.59 4.91 4.25
CA SER A 21 17.14 4.72 4.11
C SER A 21 16.54 3.89 5.25
N SER A 22 17.31 2.96 5.84
CA SER A 22 16.87 2.20 7.02
C SER A 22 16.84 3.08 8.28
N ASP A 23 17.81 3.96 8.46
CA ASP A 23 17.86 4.90 9.58
C ASP A 23 16.75 5.95 9.47
N GLY A 24 16.49 6.48 8.27
CA GLY A 24 15.38 7.39 8.01
C GLY A 24 14.02 6.75 8.29
N PHE A 25 13.83 5.47 7.95
CA PHE A 25 12.59 4.75 8.24
C PHE A 25 12.41 4.50 9.74
N ARG A 26 13.47 4.13 10.47
CA ARG A 26 13.43 3.97 11.93
C ARG A 26 13.05 5.28 12.62
N ALA A 27 13.70 6.39 12.25
CA ALA A 27 13.37 7.71 12.79
C ALA A 27 11.92 8.12 12.48
N LEU A 28 11.39 7.76 11.28
CA LEU A 28 9.99 7.97 10.96
C LEU A 28 9.06 7.16 11.87
N CYS A 29 9.35 5.86 12.11
CA CYS A 29 8.58 5.03 13.02
C CYS A 29 8.55 5.60 14.44
N GLU A 30 9.67 6.08 14.96
CA GLU A 30 9.77 6.73 16.29
C GLU A 30 8.88 7.97 16.36
N ARG A 31 8.90 8.83 15.34
CA ARG A 31 8.03 10.00 15.25
C ARG A 31 6.54 9.62 15.19
N VAL A 32 6.19 8.57 14.47
CA VAL A 32 4.81 8.07 14.39
C VAL A 32 4.34 7.54 15.74
N GLN A 33 5.18 6.78 16.45
CA GLN A 33 4.84 6.25 17.78
C GLN A 33 4.65 7.37 18.82
N ALA A 34 5.29 8.50 18.67
CA ALA A 34 5.17 9.67 19.54
C ALA A 34 4.00 10.62 19.18
N CYS A 35 3.24 10.33 18.12
CA CYS A 35 2.17 11.22 17.63
C CYS A 35 0.84 10.93 18.32
N PHE A 36 0.23 11.97 18.92
CA PHE A 36 -1.10 11.93 19.55
C PHE A 36 -1.98 13.12 19.15
N ASP A 37 -1.78 13.68 17.94
CA ASP A 37 -2.43 14.91 17.49
C ASP A 37 -3.94 14.81 17.24
N CYS A 38 -4.46 13.58 17.11
CA CYS A 38 -5.88 13.33 16.80
C CYS A 38 -6.63 12.78 18.02
N SER A 39 -7.68 13.49 18.47
CA SER A 39 -8.38 13.17 19.72
C SER A 39 -9.29 11.94 19.68
N SER A 40 -9.92 11.63 18.53
CA SER A 40 -10.91 10.54 18.44
C SER A 40 -10.35 9.34 17.68
N MET A 41 -9.19 8.84 18.14
CA MET A 41 -8.45 7.75 17.51
C MET A 41 -8.11 6.65 18.53
N ASN A 42 -8.08 5.41 18.04
CA ASN A 42 -7.27 4.39 18.66
C ASN A 42 -5.85 4.51 18.09
N HIS A 43 -4.91 4.99 18.88
CA HIS A 43 -3.52 5.29 18.51
C HIS A 43 -2.69 4.01 18.37
N VAL A 44 -2.99 3.22 17.33
CA VAL A 44 -2.29 1.95 17.05
C VAL A 44 -1.00 2.12 16.26
N HIS A 45 -0.77 3.30 15.67
CA HIS A 45 0.49 3.69 14.99
C HIS A 45 1.06 2.60 14.06
N ILE A 46 0.25 2.12 13.09
CA ILE A 46 0.64 0.99 12.23
C ILE A 46 1.71 1.43 11.22
N LEU A 47 2.95 1.45 11.68
CA LEU A 47 4.14 1.64 10.86
C LEU A 47 5.34 0.91 11.48
N GLY A 48 6.01 0.11 10.67
CA GLY A 48 7.17 -0.69 11.05
C GLY A 48 7.52 -1.73 9.98
N ASP A 49 8.37 -2.70 10.31
CA ASP A 49 8.80 -3.77 9.38
C ASP A 49 7.61 -4.64 8.92
N VAL A 50 6.53 -4.68 9.66
CA VAL A 50 5.28 -5.38 9.31
C VAL A 50 4.61 -4.82 8.04
N ASN A 51 4.92 -3.57 7.66
CA ASN A 51 4.38 -2.94 6.45
C ASN A 51 5.02 -3.52 5.18
N GLY A 52 6.26 -3.98 5.22
CA GLY A 52 6.98 -4.57 4.10
C GLY A 52 8.38 -3.99 3.87
N SER A 53 9.00 -4.38 2.77
CA SER A 53 10.33 -3.89 2.39
C SER A 53 10.27 -2.47 1.80
N LEU A 54 11.25 -1.63 2.11
CA LEU A 54 11.42 -0.33 1.44
C LEU A 54 11.78 -0.50 -0.06
N ASP A 55 12.24 -1.69 -0.47
CA ASP A 55 12.50 -2.09 -1.86
C ASP A 55 11.33 -2.86 -2.49
N ALA A 56 10.11 -2.62 -2.04
CA ALA A 56 8.91 -3.23 -2.59
C ALA A 56 8.72 -2.89 -4.09
N ASP A 57 8.04 -3.77 -4.81
CA ASP A 57 7.63 -3.51 -6.19
C ASP A 57 6.39 -2.60 -6.25
N VAL A 58 5.54 -2.70 -5.23
CA VAL A 58 4.29 -1.94 -5.12
C VAL A 58 4.13 -1.39 -3.70
N LEU A 59 3.82 -0.09 -3.62
CA LEU A 59 3.35 0.58 -2.40
C LEU A 59 1.82 0.65 -2.44
N PHE A 60 1.15 -0.05 -1.54
CA PHE A 60 -0.29 0.07 -1.34
C PHE A 60 -0.61 1.08 -0.24
N VAL A 61 -1.49 2.03 -0.54
CA VAL A 61 -2.01 3.00 0.42
C VAL A 61 -3.51 2.76 0.59
N ALA A 62 -3.94 2.41 1.80
CA ALA A 62 -5.34 2.27 2.18
C ALA A 62 -5.84 3.50 2.96
N GLU A 63 -7.06 3.45 3.47
CA GLU A 63 -7.67 4.56 4.22
C GLU A 63 -7.09 4.67 5.64
N ALA A 64 -7.28 3.64 6.46
CA ALA A 64 -6.93 3.59 7.88
C ALA A 64 -6.85 2.14 8.38
N PRO A 65 -6.15 1.86 9.49
CA PRO A 65 -6.21 0.57 10.16
C PRO A 65 -7.63 0.25 10.64
N GLY A 66 -8.17 -0.92 10.25
CA GLY A 66 -9.49 -1.37 10.68
C GLY A 66 -9.46 -1.98 12.09
N ARG A 67 -10.50 -1.74 12.90
CA ARG A 67 -10.63 -2.19 14.30
C ARG A 67 -10.43 -3.71 14.48
N LEU A 68 -11.00 -4.53 13.59
CA LEU A 68 -10.91 -5.99 13.63
C LEU A 68 -9.73 -6.55 12.82
N GLY A 69 -9.06 -5.70 12.05
CA GLY A 69 -7.89 -6.00 11.24
C GLY A 69 -6.59 -5.49 11.87
N ALA A 70 -5.95 -4.56 11.19
CA ALA A 70 -4.63 -4.05 11.58
C ALA A 70 -4.59 -3.42 12.97
N ALA A 71 -5.65 -2.73 13.42
CA ALA A 71 -5.68 -2.15 14.77
C ALA A 71 -5.65 -3.19 15.90
N ARG A 72 -6.04 -4.44 15.61
CA ARG A 72 -5.98 -5.56 16.56
C ARG A 72 -4.68 -6.35 16.46
N THR A 73 -4.16 -6.49 15.26
CA THR A 73 -3.02 -7.40 14.98
C THR A 73 -1.68 -6.69 14.91
N GLY A 74 -1.67 -5.38 14.72
CA GLY A 74 -0.45 -4.62 14.39
C GLY A 74 0.04 -4.82 12.95
N ILE A 75 -0.65 -5.64 12.12
CA ILE A 75 -0.20 -6.02 10.78
C ILE A 75 -1.20 -5.53 9.73
N PRO A 76 -0.80 -4.73 8.73
CA PRO A 76 -1.68 -4.25 7.67
C PRO A 76 -2.37 -5.38 6.90
N MET A 77 -3.65 -5.17 6.56
CA MET A 77 -4.47 -6.09 5.75
C MET A 77 -4.51 -7.53 6.25
N THR A 78 -4.72 -7.71 7.56
CA THR A 78 -4.85 -9.05 8.16
C THR A 78 -6.11 -9.19 8.99
N SER A 79 -6.49 -10.43 9.30
CA SER A 79 -7.44 -10.84 10.32
C SER A 79 -8.93 -10.61 10.03
N ASP A 80 -9.32 -9.56 9.32
CA ASP A 80 -10.72 -9.29 8.98
C ASP A 80 -11.06 -9.70 7.53
N ILE A 81 -12.33 -9.48 7.14
CA ILE A 81 -12.81 -9.79 5.79
C ILE A 81 -12.02 -9.00 4.73
N THR A 82 -11.71 -7.73 5.00
CA THR A 82 -10.93 -6.88 4.09
C THR A 82 -9.54 -7.45 3.87
N GLY A 83 -8.87 -7.88 4.92
CA GLY A 83 -7.55 -8.52 4.83
C GLY A 83 -7.59 -9.81 4.01
N ARG A 84 -8.59 -10.69 4.25
CA ARG A 84 -8.74 -11.92 3.44
C ARG A 84 -8.97 -11.61 1.96
N ARG A 85 -9.81 -10.62 1.64
CA ARG A 85 -10.06 -10.20 0.25
C ARG A 85 -8.82 -9.58 -0.38
N PHE A 86 -8.08 -8.75 0.35
CA PHE A 86 -6.82 -8.19 -0.11
C PHE A 86 -5.83 -9.29 -0.50
N HIS A 87 -5.63 -10.31 0.34
CA HIS A 87 -4.73 -11.43 0.03
C HIS A 87 -5.22 -12.27 -1.16
N ALA A 88 -6.52 -12.50 -1.30
CA ALA A 88 -7.08 -13.17 -2.47
C ALA A 88 -6.81 -12.37 -3.76
N PHE A 89 -7.03 -11.07 -3.74
CA PHE A 89 -6.75 -10.19 -4.87
C PHE A 89 -5.24 -10.07 -5.18
N LEU A 90 -4.40 -10.05 -4.15
CA LEU A 90 -2.95 -10.06 -4.32
C LEU A 90 -2.49 -11.33 -5.06
N ALA A 91 -3.05 -12.49 -4.69
CA ALA A 91 -2.81 -13.76 -5.39
C ALA A 91 -3.32 -13.74 -6.84
N GLU A 92 -4.50 -13.17 -7.12
CA GLU A 92 -5.02 -12.96 -8.48
C GLU A 92 -4.09 -12.09 -9.33
N ALA A 93 -3.46 -11.09 -8.74
CA ALA A 93 -2.46 -10.27 -9.40
C ALA A 93 -1.12 -10.99 -9.61
N GLY A 94 -0.91 -12.16 -9.01
CA GLY A 94 0.36 -12.87 -9.00
C GLY A 94 1.46 -12.13 -8.22
N LEU A 95 1.06 -11.38 -7.19
CA LEU A 95 1.97 -10.62 -6.33
C LEU A 95 2.20 -11.35 -5.00
N ASP A 96 3.44 -11.37 -4.55
CA ASP A 96 3.82 -11.90 -3.25
C ASP A 96 3.78 -10.81 -2.17
N ARG A 97 3.32 -11.16 -0.95
CA ARG A 97 3.28 -10.24 0.20
C ARG A 97 4.66 -9.67 0.55
N SER A 98 5.71 -10.42 0.34
CA SER A 98 7.11 -9.99 0.61
C SER A 98 7.60 -8.91 -0.38
N ARG A 99 6.92 -8.75 -1.52
CA ARG A 99 7.27 -7.80 -2.59
C ARG A 99 6.45 -6.52 -2.54
N VAL A 100 5.59 -6.35 -1.54
CA VAL A 100 4.74 -5.17 -1.40
C VAL A 100 4.95 -4.47 -0.06
N PHE A 101 4.81 -3.15 -0.05
CA PHE A 101 4.71 -2.35 1.16
C PHE A 101 3.26 -1.87 1.30
N ILE A 102 2.66 -2.04 2.48
CA ILE A 102 1.27 -1.67 2.71
C ILE A 102 1.21 -0.63 3.81
N THR A 103 0.58 0.51 3.54
CA THR A 103 0.34 1.55 4.53
C THR A 103 -1.07 2.13 4.39
N ASN A 104 -1.35 3.22 5.11
CA ASN A 104 -2.63 3.90 5.13
C ASN A 104 -2.43 5.42 5.01
N ALA A 105 -3.48 6.12 4.57
CA ALA A 105 -3.55 7.58 4.59
C ALA A 105 -3.41 8.14 6.01
N ILE A 106 -3.94 7.42 7.02
CA ILE A 106 -3.72 7.68 8.43
C ILE A 106 -3.27 6.41 9.15
N LEU A 107 -2.41 6.52 10.14
CA LEU A 107 -1.73 5.37 10.79
C LEU A 107 -2.43 4.91 12.07
N CYS A 108 -3.46 5.61 12.51
CA CYS A 108 -4.31 5.30 13.66
C CYS A 108 -5.71 4.87 13.21
N ASN A 109 -6.46 4.19 14.09
CA ASN A 109 -7.81 3.75 13.75
C ASN A 109 -8.85 4.78 14.20
N PRO A 110 -9.59 5.46 13.29
CA PRO A 110 -10.63 6.41 13.65
C PRO A 110 -11.88 5.70 14.15
N LEU A 111 -12.38 6.11 15.32
CA LEU A 111 -13.52 5.50 15.97
C LEU A 111 -14.68 6.48 16.14
N THR A 112 -15.91 5.96 16.07
CA THR A 112 -17.11 6.64 16.58
C THR A 112 -17.12 6.61 18.11
N ALA A 113 -18.02 7.39 18.73
CA ALA A 113 -18.22 7.34 20.18
C ALA A 113 -18.61 5.94 20.68
N GLN A 114 -19.22 5.10 19.83
CA GLN A 114 -19.61 3.72 20.13
C GLN A 114 -18.48 2.70 19.84
N GLY A 115 -17.27 3.16 19.52
CA GLY A 115 -16.12 2.29 19.27
C GLY A 115 -16.14 1.56 17.91
N SER A 116 -16.95 1.99 16.95
CA SER A 116 -16.97 1.45 15.59
C SER A 116 -16.03 2.24 14.67
N ASN A 117 -15.52 1.59 13.61
CA ASN A 117 -14.76 2.31 12.57
C ASN A 117 -15.61 3.44 11.99
N ARG A 118 -15.00 4.58 11.78
CA ARG A 118 -15.54 5.67 10.95
C ARG A 118 -14.54 6.08 9.88
N ARG A 119 -15.01 6.80 8.89
CA ARG A 119 -14.12 7.44 7.92
C ARG A 119 -13.31 8.53 8.61
N PRO A 120 -12.00 8.70 8.30
CA PRO A 120 -11.22 9.82 8.79
C PRO A 120 -11.75 11.13 8.22
N THR A 121 -11.65 12.20 9.00
CA THR A 121 -11.92 13.55 8.55
C THR A 121 -10.78 14.08 7.68
N SER A 122 -11.05 15.09 6.85
CA SER A 122 -10.01 15.74 6.03
C SER A 122 -8.89 16.36 6.90
N ARG A 123 -9.22 16.81 8.13
CA ARG A 123 -8.23 17.32 9.09
C ARG A 123 -7.30 16.21 9.60
N GLU A 124 -7.83 15.04 9.90
CA GLU A 124 -7.04 13.88 10.33
C GLU A 124 -6.14 13.35 9.21
N VAL A 125 -6.65 13.30 7.98
CA VAL A 125 -5.83 12.96 6.80
C VAL A 125 -4.71 13.99 6.59
N ALA A 126 -5.01 15.28 6.74
CA ALA A 126 -4.00 16.34 6.62
C ALA A 126 -2.94 16.25 7.74
N ALA A 127 -3.34 15.97 8.98
CA ALA A 127 -2.41 15.81 10.11
C ALA A 127 -1.44 14.62 9.92
N CYS A 128 -1.88 13.54 9.26
CA CYS A 128 -1.01 12.41 8.91
C CYS A 128 -0.23 12.60 7.59
N GLY A 129 -0.46 13.69 6.85
CA GLY A 129 0.09 13.92 5.52
C GLY A 129 1.62 13.84 5.44
N ASP A 130 2.33 14.45 6.37
CA ASP A 130 3.79 14.42 6.44
C ASP A 130 4.34 13.01 6.66
N PHE A 131 3.64 12.18 7.45
CA PHE A 131 4.03 10.78 7.64
C PHE A 131 3.83 9.96 6.35
N LEU A 132 2.75 10.21 5.60
CA LEU A 132 2.53 9.56 4.31
C LEU A 132 3.56 10.02 3.28
N ALA A 133 3.83 11.32 3.20
CA ALA A 133 4.85 11.88 2.30
C ALA A 133 6.24 11.28 2.57
N ALA A 134 6.63 11.18 3.84
CA ALA A 134 7.89 10.55 4.24
C ALA A 134 7.96 9.06 3.84
N GLN A 135 6.87 8.30 4.01
CA GLN A 135 6.81 6.90 3.57
C GLN A 135 6.94 6.78 2.05
N VAL A 136 6.20 7.62 1.29
CA VAL A 136 6.31 7.67 -0.18
C VAL A 136 7.75 8.02 -0.59
N GLY A 137 8.44 8.92 0.10
CA GLY A 137 9.84 9.26 -0.15
C GLY A 137 10.80 8.09 0.12
N LEU A 138 10.60 7.34 1.19
CA LEU A 138 11.50 6.26 1.64
C LEU A 138 11.28 4.94 0.89
N VAL A 139 10.03 4.57 0.61
CA VAL A 139 9.69 3.34 -0.12
C VAL A 139 10.02 3.52 -1.60
N ARG A 140 10.85 2.63 -2.15
CA ARG A 140 11.36 2.72 -3.54
C ARG A 140 10.45 2.09 -4.61
N ALA A 141 9.23 1.73 -4.25
CA ALA A 141 8.27 1.10 -5.16
C ALA A 141 8.01 1.97 -6.41
N PRO A 142 8.17 1.44 -7.62
CA PRO A 142 7.87 2.17 -8.86
C PRO A 142 6.37 2.34 -9.10
N ILE A 143 5.54 1.53 -8.44
CA ILE A 143 4.08 1.57 -8.56
C ILE A 143 3.48 1.89 -7.19
N VAL A 144 2.58 2.88 -7.16
CA VAL A 144 1.81 3.27 -5.98
C VAL A 144 0.34 3.02 -6.25
N VAL A 145 -0.29 2.23 -5.40
CA VAL A 145 -1.71 1.87 -5.52
C VAL A 145 -2.51 2.59 -4.44
N ALA A 146 -3.45 3.43 -4.86
CA ALA A 146 -4.42 4.07 -3.98
C ALA A 146 -5.66 3.17 -3.82
N MET A 147 -5.88 2.59 -2.65
CA MET A 147 -7.04 1.75 -2.36
C MET A 147 -8.19 2.59 -1.78
N GLY A 148 -9.03 3.12 -2.66
CA GLY A 148 -10.21 3.92 -2.32
C GLY A 148 -9.96 5.43 -2.36
N GLY A 149 -11.08 6.20 -2.27
CA GLY A 149 -11.06 7.65 -2.46
C GLY A 149 -10.25 8.42 -1.42
N VAL A 150 -10.24 7.97 -0.15
CA VAL A 150 -9.45 8.63 0.91
C VAL A 150 -7.95 8.49 0.66
N ALA A 151 -7.50 7.30 0.27
CA ALA A 151 -6.10 7.06 -0.06
C ALA A 151 -5.68 7.88 -1.30
N LEU A 152 -6.55 7.93 -2.32
CA LEU A 152 -6.29 8.71 -3.53
C LEU A 152 -6.16 10.21 -3.22
N GLU A 153 -7.06 10.74 -2.38
CA GLU A 153 -7.01 12.14 -1.94
C GLU A 153 -5.79 12.43 -1.05
N ALA A 154 -5.40 11.49 -0.17
CA ALA A 154 -4.20 11.64 0.64
C ALA A 154 -2.93 11.68 -0.22
N LEU A 155 -2.85 10.85 -1.27
CA LEU A 155 -1.73 10.88 -2.22
C LEU A 155 -1.70 12.16 -3.06
N ARG A 156 -2.88 12.77 -3.39
CA ARG A 156 -2.94 14.09 -4.05
C ARG A 156 -2.33 15.20 -3.19
N ARG A 157 -2.41 15.08 -1.87
CA ARG A 157 -1.77 16.03 -0.92
C ARG A 157 -0.26 15.82 -0.82
N VAL A 158 0.24 14.60 -1.08
CA VAL A 158 1.68 14.34 -1.16
C VAL A 158 2.25 14.93 -2.43
N GLU A 159 1.60 14.68 -3.57
CA GLU A 159 1.97 15.21 -4.88
C GLU A 159 0.74 15.27 -5.77
N GLN A 160 0.54 16.38 -6.46
CA GLN A 160 -0.66 16.66 -7.26
C GLN A 160 -0.88 15.63 -8.38
N HIS A 161 -2.12 15.25 -8.59
CA HIS A 161 -2.57 14.41 -9.71
C HIS A 161 -4.06 14.63 -10.01
N GLU A 162 -4.48 14.34 -11.24
CA GLU A 162 -5.85 14.52 -11.72
C GLU A 162 -6.68 13.22 -11.69
N ALA A 163 -6.17 12.17 -11.02
CA ALA A 163 -6.85 10.88 -10.95
C ALA A 163 -8.19 10.98 -10.21
N VAL A 164 -9.22 10.36 -10.77
CA VAL A 164 -10.57 10.22 -10.19
C VAL A 164 -10.90 8.73 -10.09
N LEU A 165 -11.18 8.22 -8.89
CA LEU A 165 -11.33 6.79 -8.65
C LEU A 165 -12.32 6.11 -9.63
N ALA A 166 -13.50 6.68 -9.83
CA ALA A 166 -14.53 6.08 -10.68
C ALA A 166 -14.14 6.04 -12.16
N ARG A 167 -13.39 7.04 -12.64
CA ARG A 167 -12.94 7.15 -14.03
C ARG A 167 -11.70 6.34 -14.31
N ASP A 168 -10.74 6.37 -13.39
CA ASP A 168 -9.37 5.91 -13.63
C ASP A 168 -9.02 4.62 -12.91
N VAL A 169 -10.02 3.89 -12.40
CA VAL A 169 -9.80 2.62 -11.69
C VAL A 169 -9.05 1.61 -12.58
N GLY A 170 -7.94 1.09 -12.08
CA GLY A 170 -7.08 0.14 -12.80
C GLY A 170 -6.21 0.77 -13.89
N CYS A 171 -6.29 2.10 -14.11
CA CYS A 171 -5.44 2.80 -15.06
C CYS A 171 -4.05 3.06 -14.45
N ALA A 172 -3.02 2.95 -15.29
CA ALA A 172 -1.65 3.31 -14.96
C ALA A 172 -1.42 4.79 -15.30
N LEU A 173 -1.31 5.64 -14.30
CA LEU A 173 -1.18 7.08 -14.46
C LEU A 173 0.25 7.52 -14.10
N PRO A 174 0.94 8.35 -14.92
CA PRO A 174 2.20 8.94 -14.53
C PRO A 174 2.03 9.78 -13.25
N TRP A 175 2.96 9.63 -12.31
CA TRP A 175 2.94 10.37 -11.06
C TRP A 175 4.37 10.58 -10.55
N ALA A 176 4.82 11.82 -10.51
CA ALA A 176 6.13 12.16 -9.99
C ALA A 176 5.98 12.55 -8.51
N ALA A 177 6.46 11.71 -7.60
CA ALA A 177 6.43 11.99 -6.18
C ALA A 177 7.85 12.16 -5.64
N GLY A 178 8.17 13.39 -5.26
CA GLY A 178 9.53 13.83 -4.99
C GLY A 178 10.40 13.76 -6.25
N GLU A 179 11.61 13.20 -6.13
CA GLU A 179 12.55 13.06 -7.26
C GLU A 179 12.31 11.79 -8.13
N ARG A 180 11.23 11.04 -7.90
CA ARG A 180 11.01 9.75 -8.55
C ARG A 180 9.77 9.76 -9.42
N GLU A 181 9.94 9.35 -10.66
CA GLU A 181 8.83 8.99 -11.52
C GLU A 181 8.24 7.64 -11.09
N ARG A 182 6.94 7.62 -10.91
CA ARG A 182 6.16 6.47 -10.47
C ARG A 182 4.91 6.31 -11.32
N THR A 183 4.26 5.17 -11.16
CA THR A 183 2.93 4.94 -11.70
C THR A 183 1.93 4.89 -10.56
N LEU A 184 0.93 5.79 -10.57
CA LEU A 184 -0.21 5.77 -9.67
C LEU A 184 -1.32 4.90 -10.28
N VAL A 185 -1.87 3.98 -9.49
CA VAL A 185 -2.98 3.12 -9.90
C VAL A 185 -4.11 3.24 -8.86
N PRO A 186 -5.22 3.91 -9.18
CA PRO A 186 -6.40 3.89 -8.32
C PRO A 186 -7.09 2.52 -8.37
N LEU A 187 -7.41 1.94 -7.21
CA LEU A 187 -8.24 0.75 -7.07
C LEU A 187 -9.34 0.97 -6.02
N TYR A 188 -10.45 0.27 -6.16
CA TYR A 188 -11.42 0.23 -5.07
C TYR A 188 -10.84 -0.54 -3.87
N HIS A 189 -11.18 -0.06 -2.66
CA HIS A 189 -10.77 -0.71 -1.42
C HIS A 189 -11.32 -2.14 -1.36
N PRO A 190 -10.59 -3.16 -0.88
CA PRO A 190 -11.05 -4.55 -0.85
C PRO A 190 -12.11 -4.84 0.23
N SER A 191 -12.85 -3.85 0.70
CA SER A 191 -13.97 -4.01 1.63
C SER A 191 -15.19 -4.62 0.92
N ILE A 192 -16.12 -5.20 1.71
CA ILE A 192 -17.40 -5.67 1.16
C ILE A 192 -18.23 -4.47 0.63
N GLN A 193 -18.23 -3.34 1.33
CA GLN A 193 -19.00 -2.16 0.92
C GLN A 193 -18.63 -1.68 -0.48
N SER A 194 -17.39 -1.83 -0.91
CA SER A 194 -16.96 -1.42 -2.25
C SER A 194 -17.60 -2.27 -3.36
N THR A 195 -18.10 -3.47 -3.05
CA THR A 195 -18.78 -4.32 -4.04
C THR A 195 -20.12 -3.78 -4.49
N LEU A 196 -20.71 -2.86 -3.73
CA LEU A 196 -21.93 -2.16 -4.12
C LEU A 196 -21.69 -1.21 -5.31
N THR A 197 -20.50 -0.63 -5.40
CA THR A 197 -20.12 0.28 -6.49
C THR A 197 -19.35 -0.42 -7.59
N ARG A 198 -18.49 -1.39 -7.23
CA ARG A 198 -17.67 -2.16 -8.16
C ARG A 198 -17.77 -3.65 -7.82
N PRO A 199 -18.47 -4.47 -8.61
CA PRO A 199 -18.69 -5.88 -8.36
C PRO A 199 -17.39 -6.66 -8.11
N HIS A 200 -17.46 -7.72 -7.33
CA HIS A 200 -16.29 -8.50 -6.91
C HIS A 200 -15.45 -9.00 -8.11
N GLU A 201 -16.09 -9.54 -9.15
CA GLU A 201 -15.39 -10.04 -10.33
C GLU A 201 -14.66 -8.91 -11.08
N THR A 202 -15.31 -7.74 -11.19
CA THR A 202 -14.67 -6.57 -11.81
C THR A 202 -13.45 -6.11 -11.00
N GLN A 203 -13.52 -6.17 -9.65
CA GLN A 203 -12.35 -5.90 -8.81
C GLN A 203 -11.23 -6.93 -9.06
N ARG A 204 -11.56 -8.22 -9.22
CA ARG A 204 -10.56 -9.25 -9.59
C ARG A 204 -9.84 -8.91 -10.89
N ASP A 205 -10.56 -8.47 -11.90
CA ASP A 205 -9.98 -8.08 -13.18
C ASP A 205 -9.08 -6.84 -13.06
N ASP A 206 -9.43 -5.88 -12.19
CA ASP A 206 -8.57 -4.73 -11.91
C ASP A 206 -7.24 -5.17 -11.28
N TRP A 207 -7.28 -6.13 -10.35
CA TRP A 207 -6.07 -6.65 -9.72
C TRP A 207 -5.22 -7.49 -10.66
N ARG A 208 -5.82 -8.26 -11.58
CA ARG A 208 -5.08 -8.96 -12.66
C ARG A 208 -4.35 -7.97 -13.56
N ARG A 209 -5.01 -6.88 -13.96
CA ARG A 209 -4.39 -5.79 -14.72
C ARG A 209 -3.23 -5.13 -13.98
N LEU A 210 -3.38 -4.90 -12.67
CA LEU A 210 -2.27 -4.45 -11.82
C LEU A 210 -1.09 -5.43 -11.88
N GLY A 211 -1.34 -6.73 -11.76
CA GLY A 211 -0.30 -7.76 -11.85
C GLY A 211 0.44 -7.76 -13.18
N GLU A 212 -0.27 -7.57 -14.29
CA GLU A 212 0.33 -7.43 -15.63
C GLU A 212 1.19 -6.17 -15.73
N LEU A 213 0.74 -5.04 -15.20
CA LEU A 213 1.50 -3.80 -15.14
C LEU A 213 2.80 -3.99 -14.35
N VAL A 214 2.73 -4.62 -13.17
CA VAL A 214 3.92 -4.88 -12.33
C VAL A 214 4.92 -5.75 -13.09
N ARG A 215 4.48 -6.84 -13.70
CA ARG A 215 5.37 -7.71 -14.49
C ARG A 215 6.07 -6.97 -15.61
N ARG A 216 5.34 -6.14 -16.39
CA ARG A 216 5.93 -5.33 -17.46
C ARG A 216 7.00 -4.38 -16.92
N ARG A 217 6.69 -3.60 -15.87
CA ARG A 217 7.64 -2.65 -15.27
C ARG A 217 8.91 -3.32 -14.74
N LEU A 218 8.78 -4.49 -14.14
CA LEU A 218 9.93 -5.24 -13.66
C LEU A 218 10.80 -5.80 -14.79
N THR A 219 10.21 -6.16 -15.92
CA THR A 219 10.93 -6.60 -17.12
C THR A 219 11.68 -5.43 -17.75
N GLU A 220 11.04 -4.29 -17.98
CA GLU A 220 11.64 -3.07 -18.51
C GLU A 220 12.84 -2.60 -17.65
N ALA A 221 12.69 -2.60 -16.32
CA ALA A 221 13.76 -2.23 -15.40
C ALA A 221 15.00 -3.15 -15.50
N ARG A 222 14.81 -4.43 -15.83
CA ARG A 222 15.91 -5.39 -16.02
C ARG A 222 16.63 -5.18 -17.36
N THR A 223 15.89 -4.83 -18.40
CA THR A 223 16.45 -4.60 -19.74
C THR A 223 17.28 -3.30 -19.80
N ASN A 224 16.90 -2.27 -19.03
CA ASN A 224 17.62 -0.98 -19.00
C ASN A 224 18.91 -1.00 -18.14
N VAL A 225 19.24 -2.10 -17.47
CA VAL A 225 20.45 -2.26 -16.64
C VAL A 225 21.55 -3.07 -17.37
N LEU A 226 21.23 -3.60 -18.54
CA LEU A 226 22.16 -4.32 -19.43
C LEU A 226 22.69 -3.40 -20.54
#